data_ba257d8f856f5ac96abe891d90b2a693
#
_entry.id   ba257d8f856f5ac96abe891d90b2a693
#
_cell.length_a   1.000
_cell.length_b   1.000
_cell.length_c   1.000
_cell.angle_alpha   90.00
_cell.angle_beta   90.00
_cell.angle_gamma   90.00
#
_symmetry.space_group_name_H-M   'P 1'
#
loop_
_entity.id
_entity.type
_entity.pdbx_description
1 polymer ?
#
loop_
_entity_poly.entity_id
_entity_poly.type
_entity_poly.pdbx_seq_one_letter_code
_entity_poly.pdbx_strand_id
1 'polypeptide(L)'
;MEWVRQRNHFLKTKARATLSAQAQIASSWTWSQKTLAQWETDIVALERLIPDEATKHLEWLTAQEALRNDIEKIKNFTGNFKHAGEVKFRHNPELRPLIHGLNMRLAKPRRIYQEALTAHSLWERADKTWEIDPGLTLAAFGEVLTVFPDRESAEAVLRAAWLPLVSDVGNRIYTLERDTAAWYAAATERFAAGTVEGDLIRSSVPAIRPREQEKVGMAVISNLKVVANEIQFDCVAPGATHYTYLQQPPGSPMFVVVLADTADTHVTLRGQALGDHRFRAMGSNPNGQGPASEVVQVTVTAVANA
;
A
#
# COMPACT_ATOMS: atom_id res chain seq x y z
N MET A 1 7.83 3.06 -11.86
CA MET A 1 8.87 2.82 -12.91
C MET A 1 10.31 2.79 -12.38
N GLU A 2 10.65 3.57 -11.36
CA GLU A 2 11.98 3.58 -10.71
C GLU A 2 12.38 2.22 -10.12
N TRP A 3 11.45 1.58 -9.46
CA TRP A 3 11.60 0.26 -8.84
C TRP A 3 11.93 -0.88 -9.83
N VAL A 4 11.31 -0.89 -11.02
CA VAL A 4 11.63 -1.85 -12.08
C VAL A 4 13.04 -1.61 -12.64
N ARG A 5 13.46 -0.33 -12.75
CA ARG A 5 14.81 0.03 -13.17
C ARG A 5 15.88 -0.45 -12.19
N GLN A 6 15.66 -0.30 -10.89
CA GLN A 6 16.57 -0.75 -9.84
C GLN A 6 16.74 -2.28 -9.85
N ARG A 7 15.64 -3.03 -10.02
CA ARG A 7 15.68 -4.51 -10.13
C ARG A 7 16.42 -4.99 -11.37
N ASN A 8 16.14 -4.39 -12.51
CA ASN A 8 16.85 -4.70 -13.76
C ASN A 8 18.35 -4.34 -13.68
N HIS A 9 18.67 -3.26 -12.99
CA HIS A 9 20.06 -2.87 -12.76
C HIS A 9 20.78 -3.92 -11.89
N PHE A 10 20.16 -4.36 -10.78
CA PHE A 10 20.72 -5.41 -9.95
C PHE A 10 21.02 -6.70 -10.74
N LEU A 11 20.05 -7.17 -11.52
CA LEU A 11 20.22 -8.39 -12.33
C LEU A 11 21.37 -8.28 -13.31
N LYS A 12 21.40 -7.19 -14.08
CA LYS A 12 22.38 -7.01 -15.16
C LYS A 12 23.79 -6.75 -14.65
N THR A 13 23.93 -5.97 -13.56
CA THR A 13 25.23 -5.50 -13.10
C THR A 13 25.84 -6.36 -12.00
N LYS A 14 25.04 -6.96 -11.14
CA LYS A 14 25.55 -7.76 -10.02
C LYS A 14 25.41 -9.26 -10.22
N ALA A 15 24.17 -9.73 -10.41
CA ALA A 15 23.94 -11.17 -10.47
C ALA A 15 24.59 -11.81 -11.69
N ARG A 16 24.47 -11.21 -12.87
CA ARG A 16 25.14 -11.68 -14.10
C ARG A 16 26.65 -11.56 -14.04
N ALA A 17 27.18 -10.47 -13.46
CA ALA A 17 28.64 -10.32 -13.29
C ALA A 17 29.20 -11.36 -12.32
N THR A 18 28.49 -11.68 -11.24
CA THR A 18 28.90 -12.74 -10.30
C THR A 18 28.90 -14.12 -10.97
N LEU A 19 27.85 -14.44 -11.73
CA LEU A 19 27.78 -15.68 -12.53
C LEU A 19 28.97 -15.78 -13.50
N SER A 20 29.26 -14.71 -14.24
CA SER A 20 30.36 -14.65 -15.19
C SER A 20 31.73 -14.81 -14.50
N ALA A 21 31.96 -14.12 -13.38
CA ALA A 21 33.18 -14.24 -12.60
C ALA A 21 33.35 -15.67 -12.07
N GLN A 22 32.32 -16.28 -11.49
CA GLN A 22 32.38 -17.65 -11.02
C GLN A 22 32.66 -18.63 -12.17
N ALA A 23 32.08 -18.45 -13.36
CA ALA A 23 32.37 -19.29 -14.52
C ALA A 23 33.85 -19.24 -14.94
N GLN A 24 34.48 -18.08 -14.84
CA GLN A 24 35.89 -17.90 -15.20
C GLN A 24 36.86 -18.47 -14.15
N ILE A 25 36.51 -18.48 -12.88
CA ILE A 25 37.34 -19.04 -11.80
C ILE A 25 36.97 -20.47 -11.41
N ALA A 26 35.93 -21.06 -11.99
CA ALA A 26 35.38 -22.36 -11.60
C ALA A 26 36.38 -23.52 -11.64
N SER A 27 37.41 -23.47 -12.51
CA SER A 27 38.46 -24.47 -12.57
C SER A 27 39.43 -24.43 -11.36
N SER A 28 39.52 -23.28 -10.70
CA SER A 28 40.40 -23.07 -9.54
C SER A 28 39.64 -23.11 -8.21
N TRP A 29 38.35 -22.82 -8.20
CA TRP A 29 37.49 -22.81 -7.02
C TRP A 29 36.02 -23.01 -7.35
N THR A 30 35.35 -23.91 -6.66
CA THR A 30 33.91 -24.10 -6.73
C THR A 30 33.27 -23.61 -5.44
N TRP A 31 32.37 -22.64 -5.54
CA TRP A 31 31.62 -22.18 -4.38
C TRP A 31 30.56 -23.21 -4.00
N SER A 32 30.61 -23.70 -2.76
CA SER A 32 29.81 -24.86 -2.32
C SER A 32 28.33 -24.59 -2.09
N GLN A 33 27.90 -23.32 -2.00
CA GLN A 33 26.51 -23.00 -1.68
C GLN A 33 25.59 -22.99 -2.90
N LYS A 34 26.13 -22.82 -4.11
CA LYS A 34 25.33 -22.75 -5.34
C LYS A 34 26.15 -23.12 -6.57
N THR A 35 25.61 -23.98 -7.39
CA THR A 35 26.22 -24.32 -8.68
C THR A 35 25.95 -23.23 -9.72
N LEU A 36 26.77 -23.16 -10.79
CA LEU A 36 26.55 -22.25 -11.92
C LEU A 36 25.14 -22.43 -12.53
N ALA A 37 24.72 -23.68 -12.70
CA ALA A 37 23.39 -23.99 -13.27
C ALA A 37 22.24 -23.49 -12.36
N GLN A 38 22.37 -23.61 -11.05
CA GLN A 38 21.40 -23.06 -10.10
C GLN A 38 21.36 -21.54 -10.15
N TRP A 39 22.53 -20.90 -10.24
CA TRP A 39 22.63 -19.44 -10.35
C TRP A 39 21.97 -18.94 -11.64
N GLU A 40 22.27 -19.57 -12.78
CA GLU A 40 21.65 -19.25 -14.06
C GLU A 40 20.13 -19.41 -14.02
N THR A 41 19.65 -20.52 -13.44
CA THR A 41 18.21 -20.80 -13.28
C THR A 41 17.51 -19.71 -12.47
N ASP A 42 18.10 -19.27 -11.36
CA ASP A 42 17.50 -18.25 -10.50
C ASP A 42 17.46 -16.86 -11.17
N ILE A 43 18.54 -16.51 -11.90
CA ILE A 43 18.58 -15.26 -12.67
C ILE A 43 17.52 -15.27 -13.78
N VAL A 44 17.45 -16.34 -14.57
CA VAL A 44 16.47 -16.47 -15.66
C VAL A 44 15.04 -16.48 -15.13
N ALA A 45 14.79 -17.15 -14.01
CA ALA A 45 13.48 -17.14 -13.38
C ALA A 45 13.06 -15.72 -12.96
N LEU A 46 13.98 -14.95 -12.40
CA LEU A 46 13.70 -13.57 -12.00
C LEU A 46 13.55 -12.63 -13.21
N GLU A 47 14.35 -12.82 -14.28
CA GLU A 47 14.24 -12.07 -15.53
C GLU A 47 12.89 -12.27 -16.23
N ARG A 48 12.24 -13.42 -16.05
CA ARG A 48 10.87 -13.68 -16.53
C ARG A 48 9.80 -13.10 -15.63
N LEU A 49 10.00 -13.21 -14.32
CA LEU A 49 9.00 -12.82 -13.34
C LEU A 49 8.79 -11.29 -13.24
N ILE A 50 9.86 -10.49 -13.43
CA ILE A 50 9.78 -9.03 -13.36
C ILE A 50 8.84 -8.43 -14.41
N PRO A 51 8.91 -8.80 -15.71
CA PRO A 51 7.94 -8.33 -16.70
C PRO A 51 6.51 -8.76 -16.41
N ASP A 52 6.30 -9.99 -15.92
CA ASP A 52 4.98 -10.51 -15.58
C ASP A 52 4.36 -9.71 -14.44
N GLU A 53 5.14 -9.44 -13.39
CA GLU A 53 4.71 -8.59 -12.27
C GLU A 53 4.35 -7.17 -12.74
N ALA A 54 5.19 -6.56 -13.58
CA ALA A 54 4.95 -5.23 -14.12
C ALA A 54 3.68 -5.16 -14.99
N THR A 55 3.41 -6.21 -15.77
CA THR A 55 2.19 -6.32 -16.57
C THR A 55 0.95 -6.41 -15.69
N LYS A 56 0.97 -7.29 -14.67
CA LYS A 56 -0.15 -7.43 -13.73
C LYS A 56 -0.39 -6.18 -12.89
N HIS A 57 0.68 -5.47 -12.54
CA HIS A 57 0.57 -4.17 -11.88
C HIS A 57 -0.15 -3.14 -12.75
N LEU A 58 0.21 -3.06 -14.05
CA LEU A 58 -0.43 -2.14 -14.98
C LEU A 58 -1.92 -2.48 -15.20
N GLU A 59 -2.25 -3.76 -15.33
CA GLU A 59 -3.63 -4.22 -15.44
C GLU A 59 -4.45 -3.79 -14.22
N TRP A 60 -3.91 -3.99 -13.01
CA TRP A 60 -4.55 -3.57 -11.77
C TRP A 60 -4.72 -2.05 -11.68
N LEU A 61 -3.68 -1.26 -12.00
CA LEU A 61 -3.76 0.20 -11.99
C LEU A 61 -4.85 0.71 -12.96
N THR A 62 -4.97 0.10 -14.13
CA THR A 62 -6.01 0.45 -15.11
C THR A 62 -7.41 0.17 -14.57
N ALA A 63 -7.61 -0.98 -13.92
CA ALA A 63 -8.88 -1.33 -13.31
C ALA A 63 -9.21 -0.42 -12.11
N GLN A 64 -8.22 -0.07 -11.30
CA GLN A 64 -8.35 0.87 -10.18
C GLN A 64 -8.80 2.26 -10.66
N GLU A 65 -8.20 2.77 -11.75
CA GLU A 65 -8.57 4.06 -12.32
C GLU A 65 -9.98 4.04 -12.89
N ALA A 66 -10.37 2.94 -13.57
CA ALA A 66 -11.74 2.78 -14.07
C ALA A 66 -12.76 2.77 -12.91
N LEU A 67 -12.48 2.05 -11.83
CA LEU A 67 -13.34 2.02 -10.63
C LEU A 67 -13.43 3.39 -9.97
N ARG A 68 -12.31 4.12 -9.87
CA ARG A 68 -12.27 5.49 -9.35
C ARG A 68 -13.15 6.44 -10.16
N ASN A 69 -13.07 6.36 -11.47
CA ASN A 69 -13.88 7.17 -12.37
C ASN A 69 -15.38 6.88 -12.19
N ASP A 70 -15.76 5.61 -11.97
CA ASP A 70 -17.16 5.27 -11.70
C ASP A 70 -17.61 5.77 -10.32
N ILE A 71 -16.76 5.70 -9.30
CA ILE A 71 -17.04 6.29 -7.98
C ILE A 71 -17.33 7.80 -8.10
N GLU A 72 -16.53 8.53 -8.86
CA GLU A 72 -16.74 9.96 -9.07
C GLU A 72 -18.03 10.26 -9.85
N LYS A 73 -18.35 9.45 -10.87
CA LYS A 73 -19.65 9.54 -11.57
C LYS A 73 -20.83 9.29 -10.62
N ILE A 74 -20.76 8.23 -9.83
CA ILE A 74 -21.80 7.87 -8.84
C ILE A 74 -22.01 9.01 -7.85
N LYS A 75 -20.93 9.58 -7.30
CA LYS A 75 -21.01 10.73 -6.40
C LYS A 75 -21.66 11.93 -7.08
N ASN A 76 -21.30 12.17 -8.33
CA ASN A 76 -21.84 13.29 -9.10
C ASN A 76 -23.34 13.14 -9.33
N PHE A 77 -23.80 11.96 -9.80
CA PHE A 77 -25.23 11.67 -9.95
C PHE A 77 -25.99 11.81 -8.62
N THR A 78 -25.49 11.20 -7.57
CA THR A 78 -26.11 11.24 -6.23
C THR A 78 -26.17 12.68 -5.68
N GLY A 79 -25.09 13.44 -5.84
CA GLY A 79 -25.01 14.83 -5.38
C GLY A 79 -25.94 15.76 -6.12
N ASN A 80 -25.97 15.67 -7.44
CA ASN A 80 -26.87 16.46 -8.28
C ASN A 80 -28.34 16.11 -8.03
N PHE A 81 -28.67 14.81 -7.92
CA PHE A 81 -30.00 14.37 -7.54
C PHE A 81 -30.41 14.93 -6.18
N LYS A 82 -29.56 14.83 -5.16
CA LYS A 82 -29.83 15.39 -3.84
C LYS A 82 -30.12 16.89 -3.92
N HIS A 83 -29.22 17.65 -4.51
CA HIS A 83 -29.33 19.11 -4.58
C HIS A 83 -30.58 19.57 -5.35
N ALA A 84 -30.76 19.07 -6.57
CA ALA A 84 -31.90 19.42 -7.40
C ALA A 84 -33.23 18.89 -6.84
N GLY A 85 -33.22 17.70 -6.23
CA GLY A 85 -34.37 17.08 -5.59
C GLY A 85 -34.85 17.84 -4.35
N GLU A 86 -33.92 18.35 -3.51
CA GLU A 86 -34.29 19.20 -2.36
C GLU A 86 -35.03 20.48 -2.82
N VAL A 87 -34.70 21.01 -3.98
CA VAL A 87 -35.37 22.19 -4.55
C VAL A 87 -36.69 21.79 -5.19
N LYS A 88 -36.70 20.80 -6.07
CA LYS A 88 -37.90 20.35 -6.85
C LYS A 88 -39.02 19.84 -5.91
N PHE A 89 -38.63 19.05 -4.90
CA PHE A 89 -39.57 18.39 -3.99
C PHE A 89 -39.70 19.07 -2.62
N ARG A 90 -39.34 20.36 -2.50
CA ARG A 90 -39.33 21.13 -1.24
C ARG A 90 -40.68 21.10 -0.50
N HIS A 91 -41.79 20.96 -1.21
CA HIS A 91 -43.16 20.90 -0.66
C HIS A 91 -43.72 19.49 -0.56
N ASN A 92 -42.96 18.46 -0.93
CA ASN A 92 -43.38 17.07 -0.82
C ASN A 92 -42.93 16.52 0.57
N PRO A 93 -43.91 16.23 1.48
CA PRO A 93 -43.60 15.83 2.87
C PRO A 93 -43.00 14.42 2.95
N GLU A 94 -43.20 13.58 1.92
CA GLU A 94 -42.66 12.21 1.89
C GLU A 94 -41.23 12.15 1.30
N LEU A 95 -41.02 12.82 0.16
CA LEU A 95 -39.75 12.71 -0.56
C LEU A 95 -38.65 13.59 0.00
N ARG A 96 -38.98 14.82 0.44
CA ARG A 96 -38.00 15.78 0.92
C ARG A 96 -37.14 15.25 2.07
N PRO A 97 -37.64 14.64 3.15
CA PRO A 97 -36.84 14.12 4.24
C PRO A 97 -35.89 13.00 3.80
N LEU A 98 -36.38 12.13 2.86
CA LEU A 98 -35.57 11.02 2.33
C LEU A 98 -34.42 11.52 1.47
N ILE A 99 -34.65 12.48 0.58
CA ILE A 99 -33.64 13.09 -0.27
C ILE A 99 -32.60 13.86 0.61
N HIS A 100 -33.09 14.62 1.59
CA HIS A 100 -32.22 15.34 2.54
C HIS A 100 -31.32 14.39 3.33
N GLY A 101 -31.83 13.21 3.70
CA GLY A 101 -31.12 12.17 4.44
C GLY A 101 -29.97 11.49 3.68
N LEU A 102 -29.85 11.67 2.34
CA LEU A 102 -28.75 11.08 1.57
C LEU A 102 -27.39 11.57 2.06
N ASN A 103 -26.50 10.63 2.35
CA ASN A 103 -25.18 10.91 2.93
C ASN A 103 -24.09 11.04 1.83
N MET A 104 -23.64 12.27 1.59
CA MET A 104 -22.62 12.58 0.58
C MET A 104 -21.16 12.47 1.08
N ARG A 105 -20.95 12.21 2.40
CA ARG A 105 -19.62 12.19 3.03
C ARG A 105 -19.02 10.78 3.16
N LEU A 106 -19.50 9.83 2.35
CA LEU A 106 -19.02 8.46 2.40
C LEU A 106 -17.68 8.32 1.70
N ALA A 107 -16.75 7.59 2.35
CA ALA A 107 -15.40 7.35 1.82
C ALA A 107 -15.24 5.95 1.21
N LYS A 108 -15.97 4.94 1.72
CA LYS A 108 -15.81 3.55 1.27
C LYS A 108 -16.60 3.29 0.00
N PRO A 109 -16.02 2.74 -1.09
CA PRO A 109 -16.67 2.51 -2.38
C PRO A 109 -18.04 1.82 -2.25
N ARG A 110 -18.08 0.72 -1.50
CA ARG A 110 -19.31 -0.06 -1.30
C ARG A 110 -20.44 0.72 -0.60
N ARG A 111 -20.10 1.62 0.33
CA ARG A 111 -21.08 2.48 1.00
C ARG A 111 -21.58 3.57 0.06
N ILE A 112 -20.68 4.14 -0.76
CA ILE A 112 -21.05 5.11 -1.80
C ILE A 112 -22.03 4.47 -2.78
N TYR A 113 -21.77 3.25 -3.23
CA TYR A 113 -22.65 2.49 -4.12
C TYR A 113 -24.01 2.21 -3.48
N GLN A 114 -24.08 1.78 -2.22
CA GLN A 114 -25.35 1.55 -1.52
C GLN A 114 -26.18 2.82 -1.38
N GLU A 115 -25.54 3.95 -1.06
CA GLU A 115 -26.20 5.24 -0.99
C GLU A 115 -26.73 5.68 -2.36
N ALA A 116 -25.98 5.40 -3.41
CA ALA A 116 -26.37 5.67 -4.79
C ALA A 116 -27.56 4.83 -5.25
N LEU A 117 -27.65 3.56 -4.86
CA LEU A 117 -28.83 2.73 -5.08
C LEU A 117 -30.06 3.32 -4.40
N THR A 118 -29.90 3.82 -3.18
CA THR A 118 -30.97 4.53 -2.47
C THR A 118 -31.40 5.79 -3.23
N ALA A 119 -30.43 6.59 -3.68
CA ALA A 119 -30.72 7.79 -4.48
C ALA A 119 -31.40 7.48 -5.80
N HIS A 120 -30.99 6.43 -6.52
CA HIS A 120 -31.58 5.97 -7.74
C HIS A 120 -33.07 5.54 -7.54
N SER A 121 -33.34 4.75 -6.51
CA SER A 121 -34.67 4.33 -6.12
C SER A 121 -35.56 5.52 -5.77
N LEU A 122 -35.05 6.50 -5.04
CA LEU A 122 -35.77 7.74 -4.72
C LEU A 122 -36.08 8.56 -5.98
N TRP A 123 -35.11 8.65 -6.91
CA TRP A 123 -35.31 9.34 -8.18
C TRP A 123 -36.40 8.63 -9.03
N GLU A 124 -36.36 7.31 -9.14
CA GLU A 124 -37.34 6.50 -9.84
C GLU A 124 -38.77 6.70 -9.27
N ARG A 125 -38.89 6.72 -7.94
CA ARG A 125 -40.13 6.97 -7.23
C ARG A 125 -40.64 8.40 -7.40
N ALA A 126 -39.71 9.36 -7.48
CA ALA A 126 -40.06 10.78 -7.55
C ALA A 126 -40.54 11.20 -8.93
N ASP A 127 -39.78 10.89 -9.98
CA ASP A 127 -40.12 11.21 -11.39
C ASP A 127 -39.08 10.52 -12.31
N LYS A 128 -39.52 9.42 -12.95
CA LYS A 128 -38.64 8.64 -13.88
C LYS A 128 -38.23 9.41 -15.13
N THR A 129 -38.95 10.42 -15.48
CA THR A 129 -38.75 11.21 -16.72
C THR A 129 -37.94 12.48 -16.45
N TRP A 130 -37.66 12.77 -15.18
CA TRP A 130 -36.92 13.97 -14.81
C TRP A 130 -35.48 13.89 -15.21
N GLU A 131 -35.07 14.79 -16.07
CA GLU A 131 -33.67 15.09 -16.39
C GLU A 131 -33.25 16.28 -15.54
N ILE A 132 -32.22 16.09 -14.71
CA ILE A 132 -31.73 17.14 -13.80
C ILE A 132 -30.99 18.20 -14.58
N ASP A 133 -30.05 17.75 -15.43
CA ASP A 133 -29.24 18.53 -16.37
C ASP A 133 -29.07 17.69 -17.65
N PRO A 134 -28.66 18.28 -18.79
CA PRO A 134 -28.41 17.53 -20.01
C PRO A 134 -27.46 16.34 -19.80
N GLY A 135 -27.99 15.12 -20.00
CA GLY A 135 -27.28 13.87 -19.78
C GLY A 135 -27.32 13.33 -18.33
N LEU A 136 -27.85 14.07 -17.36
CA LEU A 136 -28.08 13.60 -16.00
C LEU A 136 -29.47 13.01 -15.88
N THR A 137 -29.67 11.81 -16.44
CA THR A 137 -30.91 11.05 -16.45
C THR A 137 -30.88 9.86 -15.51
N LEU A 138 -32.06 9.39 -15.09
CA LEU A 138 -32.18 8.16 -14.29
C LEU A 138 -31.56 6.95 -15.02
N ALA A 139 -31.75 6.84 -16.34
CA ALA A 139 -31.18 5.77 -17.16
C ALA A 139 -29.65 5.78 -17.14
N ALA A 140 -29.05 6.94 -17.38
CA ALA A 140 -27.57 7.07 -17.34
C ALA A 140 -27.00 6.76 -15.96
N PHE A 141 -27.71 7.13 -14.88
CA PHE A 141 -27.32 6.74 -13.52
C PHE A 141 -27.42 5.22 -13.32
N GLY A 142 -28.49 4.58 -13.78
CA GLY A 142 -28.69 3.14 -13.73
C GLY A 142 -27.59 2.35 -14.46
N GLU A 143 -27.13 2.84 -15.62
CA GLU A 143 -26.03 2.23 -16.35
C GLU A 143 -24.73 2.19 -15.52
N VAL A 144 -24.36 3.29 -14.86
CA VAL A 144 -23.17 3.35 -14.01
C VAL A 144 -23.31 2.40 -12.81
N LEU A 145 -24.49 2.35 -12.19
CA LEU A 145 -24.75 1.45 -11.06
C LEU A 145 -24.71 -0.02 -11.45
N THR A 146 -25.14 -0.37 -12.65
CA THR A 146 -25.15 -1.76 -13.15
C THR A 146 -23.74 -2.27 -13.38
N VAL A 147 -22.82 -1.44 -13.87
CA VAL A 147 -21.45 -1.83 -14.20
C VAL A 147 -20.53 -1.85 -12.97
N PHE A 148 -20.84 -1.06 -11.94
CA PHE A 148 -19.97 -0.85 -10.78
C PHE A 148 -19.56 -2.14 -10.04
N PRO A 149 -20.46 -3.10 -9.70
CA PRO A 149 -20.09 -4.33 -9.00
C PRO A 149 -19.09 -5.19 -9.77
N ASP A 150 -19.25 -5.25 -11.11
CA ASP A 150 -18.34 -6.02 -11.96
C ASP A 150 -16.94 -5.39 -11.98
N ARG A 151 -16.84 -4.06 -11.99
CA ARG A 151 -15.57 -3.34 -11.93
C ARG A 151 -14.91 -3.45 -10.56
N GLU A 152 -15.67 -3.37 -9.46
CA GLU A 152 -15.16 -3.60 -8.10
C GLU A 152 -14.58 -5.02 -7.99
N SER A 153 -15.30 -6.02 -8.53
CA SER A 153 -14.84 -7.40 -8.55
C SER A 153 -13.59 -7.58 -9.42
N ALA A 154 -13.56 -6.99 -10.61
CA ALA A 154 -12.40 -7.07 -11.52
C ALA A 154 -11.15 -6.44 -10.90
N GLU A 155 -11.25 -5.27 -10.26
CA GLU A 155 -10.14 -4.64 -9.53
C GLU A 155 -9.61 -5.57 -8.43
N ALA A 156 -10.49 -6.15 -7.62
CA ALA A 156 -10.12 -7.05 -6.53
C ALA A 156 -9.41 -8.32 -7.04
N VAL A 157 -9.88 -8.91 -8.15
CA VAL A 157 -9.27 -10.08 -8.79
C VAL A 157 -7.86 -9.75 -9.32
N LEU A 158 -7.72 -8.63 -10.01
CA LEU A 158 -6.42 -8.22 -10.56
C LEU A 158 -5.41 -7.88 -9.46
N ARG A 159 -5.86 -7.24 -8.39
CA ARG A 159 -5.04 -6.99 -7.20
C ARG A 159 -4.58 -8.29 -6.54
N ALA A 160 -5.51 -9.24 -6.36
CA ALA A 160 -5.19 -10.55 -5.79
C ALA A 160 -4.20 -11.35 -6.65
N ALA A 161 -4.25 -11.19 -7.98
CA ALA A 161 -3.31 -11.82 -8.90
C ALA A 161 -1.92 -11.16 -8.88
N TRP A 162 -1.84 -9.83 -8.67
CA TRP A 162 -0.58 -9.09 -8.64
C TRP A 162 0.19 -9.25 -7.33
N LEU A 163 -0.46 -9.21 -6.16
CA LEU A 163 0.21 -9.22 -4.85
C LEU A 163 1.17 -10.40 -4.63
N PRO A 164 0.86 -11.66 -4.99
CA PRO A 164 1.78 -12.77 -4.87
C PRO A 164 3.05 -12.59 -5.72
N LEU A 165 2.92 -12.00 -6.91
CA LEU A 165 4.07 -11.74 -7.79
C LEU A 165 5.02 -10.71 -7.19
N VAL A 166 4.51 -9.66 -6.55
CA VAL A 166 5.33 -8.68 -5.81
C VAL A 166 6.16 -9.37 -4.73
N SER A 167 5.50 -10.24 -3.96
CA SER A 167 6.15 -10.98 -2.88
C SER A 167 7.22 -11.94 -3.43
N ASP A 168 6.91 -12.69 -4.50
CA ASP A 168 7.85 -13.65 -5.09
C ASP A 168 9.06 -12.93 -5.69
N VAL A 169 8.85 -11.85 -6.46
CA VAL A 169 9.95 -11.02 -7.00
C VAL A 169 10.82 -10.49 -5.86
N GLY A 170 10.21 -9.95 -4.79
CA GLY A 170 10.94 -9.43 -3.63
C GLY A 170 11.80 -10.50 -2.95
N ASN A 171 11.24 -11.67 -2.69
CA ASN A 171 11.92 -12.78 -2.03
C ASN A 171 13.08 -13.32 -2.89
N ARG A 172 12.89 -13.44 -4.19
CA ARG A 172 13.94 -13.91 -5.12
C ARG A 172 15.09 -12.92 -5.24
N ILE A 173 14.79 -11.62 -5.33
CA ILE A 173 15.81 -10.57 -5.31
C ILE A 173 16.61 -10.64 -4.01
N TYR A 174 15.93 -10.68 -2.87
CA TYR A 174 16.58 -10.75 -1.56
C TYR A 174 17.51 -11.98 -1.44
N THR A 175 17.03 -13.15 -1.87
CA THR A 175 17.82 -14.38 -1.86
C THR A 175 19.05 -14.25 -2.75
N LEU A 176 18.88 -13.75 -3.96
CA LEU A 176 19.97 -13.61 -4.93
C LEU A 176 20.99 -12.54 -4.49
N GLU A 177 20.54 -11.45 -3.84
CA GLU A 177 21.42 -10.43 -3.26
C GLU A 177 22.27 -11.01 -2.12
N ARG A 178 21.64 -11.76 -1.22
CA ARG A 178 22.33 -12.43 -0.12
C ARG A 178 23.37 -13.43 -0.62
N ASP A 179 22.99 -14.26 -1.60
CA ASP A 179 23.88 -15.26 -2.15
C ASP A 179 25.06 -14.63 -2.91
N THR A 180 24.80 -13.55 -3.65
CA THR A 180 25.82 -12.77 -4.36
C THR A 180 26.82 -12.12 -3.37
N ALA A 181 26.32 -11.57 -2.27
CA ALA A 181 27.15 -10.98 -1.22
C ALA A 181 28.01 -12.02 -0.50
N ALA A 182 27.41 -13.19 -0.18
CA ALA A 182 28.12 -14.30 0.45
C ALA A 182 29.21 -14.88 -0.46
N TRP A 183 28.89 -15.02 -1.76
CA TRP A 183 29.86 -15.43 -2.76
C TRP A 183 31.04 -14.45 -2.85
N TYR A 184 30.75 -13.14 -2.92
CA TYR A 184 31.80 -12.11 -3.02
C TYR A 184 32.71 -12.12 -1.80
N ALA A 185 32.15 -12.24 -0.59
CA ALA A 185 32.93 -12.35 0.64
C ALA A 185 33.88 -13.57 0.61
N ALA A 186 33.33 -14.75 0.29
CA ALA A 186 34.11 -15.98 0.20
C ALA A 186 35.17 -15.94 -0.92
N ALA A 187 34.83 -15.39 -2.08
CA ALA A 187 35.75 -15.26 -3.20
C ALA A 187 36.89 -14.29 -2.91
N THR A 188 36.64 -13.15 -2.27
CA THR A 188 37.66 -12.17 -1.90
C THR A 188 38.54 -12.64 -0.76
N GLU A 189 38.08 -13.49 0.14
CA GLU A 189 38.85 -14.18 1.16
C GLU A 189 39.81 -15.23 0.53
N ARG A 190 39.29 -15.99 -0.44
CA ARG A 190 40.07 -17.05 -1.10
C ARG A 190 41.15 -16.51 -2.04
N PHE A 191 40.84 -15.45 -2.80
CA PHE A 191 41.71 -14.89 -3.84
C PHE A 191 42.18 -13.50 -3.43
N ALA A 192 43.47 -13.39 -3.07
CA ALA A 192 44.06 -12.12 -2.66
C ALA A 192 44.10 -11.11 -3.82
N ALA A 193 44.14 -9.82 -3.49
CA ALA A 193 44.42 -8.77 -4.47
C ALA A 193 45.78 -8.99 -5.12
N GLY A 194 45.87 -8.75 -6.44
CA GLY A 194 47.10 -8.99 -7.22
C GLY A 194 47.22 -10.42 -7.77
N THR A 195 46.25 -11.32 -7.48
CA THR A 195 46.12 -12.58 -8.21
C THR A 195 45.16 -12.39 -9.40
N VAL A 196 45.33 -13.17 -10.45
CA VAL A 196 44.45 -13.06 -11.66
C VAL A 196 42.97 -13.20 -11.31
N GLU A 197 42.63 -14.20 -10.47
CA GLU A 197 41.29 -14.43 -9.99
C GLU A 197 40.78 -13.31 -9.06
N GLY A 198 41.63 -12.85 -8.13
CA GLY A 198 41.29 -11.77 -7.21
C GLY A 198 41.04 -10.44 -7.90
N ASP A 199 41.82 -10.12 -8.91
CA ASP A 199 41.61 -8.91 -9.72
C ASP A 199 40.40 -9.03 -10.63
N LEU A 200 40.14 -10.22 -11.20
CA LEU A 200 38.91 -10.52 -11.94
C LEU A 200 37.67 -10.30 -11.07
N ILE A 201 37.64 -10.84 -9.85
CA ILE A 201 36.52 -10.67 -8.90
C ILE A 201 36.28 -9.21 -8.60
N ARG A 202 37.33 -8.46 -8.26
CA ARG A 202 37.23 -7.05 -7.88
C ARG A 202 36.89 -6.12 -9.03
N SER A 203 37.29 -6.46 -10.26
CA SER A 203 37.00 -5.66 -11.45
C SER A 203 35.63 -5.99 -12.07
N SER A 204 35.23 -7.26 -12.04
CA SER A 204 33.99 -7.73 -12.69
C SER A 204 32.75 -7.59 -11.81
N VAL A 205 32.88 -7.74 -10.50
CA VAL A 205 31.75 -7.61 -9.57
C VAL A 205 31.90 -6.29 -8.83
N PRO A 206 31.03 -5.31 -9.07
CA PRO A 206 31.02 -4.06 -8.29
C PRO A 206 31.01 -4.40 -6.80
N ALA A 207 31.88 -3.78 -6.02
CA ALA A 207 31.96 -4.02 -4.58
C ALA A 207 30.55 -3.94 -3.98
N ILE A 208 30.01 -5.09 -3.63
CA ILE A 208 28.78 -5.18 -2.86
C ILE A 208 29.21 -4.77 -1.45
N ARG A 209 29.24 -3.46 -1.22
CA ARG A 209 29.18 -3.00 0.16
C ARG A 209 27.88 -3.59 0.69
N PRO A 210 27.89 -4.43 1.75
CA PRO A 210 26.67 -4.66 2.49
C PRO A 210 26.18 -3.23 2.79
N ARG A 211 25.05 -2.82 2.21
CA ARG A 211 24.33 -1.69 2.81
C ARG A 211 24.22 -2.15 4.25
N GLU A 212 24.88 -1.45 5.16
CA GLU A 212 24.50 -1.54 6.57
C GLU A 212 23.00 -1.40 6.51
N GLN A 213 22.33 -2.52 6.72
CA GLN A 213 20.87 -2.53 6.72
C GLN A 213 20.54 -1.61 7.87
N GLU A 214 20.14 -0.41 7.54
CA GLU A 214 19.73 0.56 8.53
C GLU A 214 18.58 -0.08 9.28
N LYS A 215 18.93 -0.70 10.41
CA LYS A 215 17.96 -1.39 11.24
C LYS A 215 17.03 -0.33 11.77
N VAL A 216 15.74 -0.55 11.58
CA VAL A 216 14.75 0.33 12.16
C VAL A 216 14.86 0.25 13.67
N GLY A 217 15.14 1.37 14.28
CA GLY A 217 15.17 1.50 15.74
C GLY A 217 13.77 1.40 16.36
N MET A 218 13.71 1.35 17.68
CA MET A 218 12.44 1.36 18.41
C MET A 218 11.69 2.66 18.13
N ALA A 219 10.40 2.56 17.83
CA ALA A 219 9.55 3.73 17.68
C ALA A 219 9.35 4.44 19.03
N VAL A 220 9.31 5.76 19.01
CA VAL A 220 9.05 6.59 20.18
C VAL A 220 7.87 7.49 19.87
N ILE A 221 6.79 7.37 20.67
CA ILE A 221 5.63 8.27 20.62
C ILE A 221 5.90 9.43 21.57
N SER A 222 5.70 10.65 21.10
CA SER A 222 5.90 11.90 21.84
C SER A 222 4.73 12.87 21.60
N ASN A 223 4.70 13.97 22.37
CA ASN A 223 3.69 15.03 22.23
C ASN A 223 2.24 14.55 22.27
N LEU A 224 1.96 13.44 22.97
CA LEU A 224 0.64 12.87 23.11
C LEU A 224 -0.27 13.82 23.91
N LYS A 225 -1.37 14.27 23.28
CA LYS A 225 -2.33 15.20 23.87
C LYS A 225 -3.74 14.97 23.34
N VAL A 226 -4.72 15.46 24.08
CA VAL A 226 -6.13 15.52 23.67
C VAL A 226 -6.53 16.96 23.41
N VAL A 227 -7.10 17.24 22.25
CA VAL A 227 -7.60 18.55 21.86
C VAL A 227 -9.00 18.36 21.26
N ALA A 228 -10.02 18.86 21.95
CA ALA A 228 -11.42 18.80 21.49
C ALA A 228 -11.88 17.41 20.99
N ASN A 229 -11.66 16.37 21.78
CA ASN A 229 -11.93 14.94 21.44
C ASN A 229 -11.11 14.37 20.27
N GLU A 230 -10.05 15.04 19.89
CA GLU A 230 -9.04 14.50 18.98
C GLU A 230 -7.80 14.10 19.78
N ILE A 231 -7.21 12.95 19.51
CA ILE A 231 -5.93 12.54 20.07
C ILE A 231 -4.86 12.85 19.04
N GLN A 232 -3.85 13.60 19.45
CA GLN A 232 -2.73 13.99 18.61
C GLN A 232 -1.42 13.52 19.23
N PHE A 233 -0.50 13.01 18.40
CA PHE A 233 0.84 12.64 18.83
C PHE A 233 1.82 12.61 17.65
N ASP A 234 3.10 12.68 17.97
CA ASP A 234 4.20 12.51 17.04
C ASP A 234 4.87 11.15 17.26
N CYS A 235 5.45 10.60 16.21
CA CYS A 235 6.20 9.35 16.27
C CYS A 235 7.49 9.44 15.46
N VAL A 236 8.58 8.96 16.03
CA VAL A 236 9.87 8.85 15.33
C VAL A 236 10.47 7.47 15.61
N ALA A 237 10.97 6.80 14.57
CA ALA A 237 11.80 5.61 14.70
C ALA A 237 13.04 5.79 13.81
N PRO A 238 14.26 5.68 14.35
CA PRO A 238 15.49 5.79 13.55
C PRO A 238 15.46 4.78 12.40
N GLY A 239 15.78 5.21 11.18
CA GLY A 239 15.81 4.37 10.00
C GLY A 239 14.46 3.93 9.44
N ALA A 240 13.33 4.36 10.01
CA ALA A 240 12.00 4.08 9.49
C ALA A 240 11.64 5.05 8.36
N THR A 241 10.94 4.52 7.36
CA THR A 241 10.32 5.29 6.27
C THR A 241 8.81 5.25 6.32
N HIS A 242 8.25 4.25 7.02
CA HIS A 242 6.83 4.05 7.21
C HIS A 242 6.50 3.65 8.65
N TYR A 243 5.26 3.85 9.05
CA TYR A 243 4.79 3.60 10.41
C TYR A 243 3.47 2.86 10.41
N THR A 244 3.29 2.01 11.41
CA THR A 244 2.00 1.38 11.74
C THR A 244 1.63 1.77 13.17
N TYR A 245 0.44 2.35 13.34
CA TYR A 245 -0.08 2.82 14.61
C TYR A 245 -1.19 1.90 15.11
N LEU A 246 -1.08 1.52 16.38
CA LEU A 246 -2.04 0.66 17.06
C LEU A 246 -2.66 1.42 18.24
N GLN A 247 -3.96 1.26 18.40
CA GLN A 247 -4.73 1.80 19.49
C GLN A 247 -5.44 0.69 20.26
N GLN A 248 -5.41 0.74 21.55
CA GLN A 248 -6.30 -0.01 22.43
C GLN A 248 -7.35 0.99 22.94
N PRO A 249 -8.59 0.93 22.42
CA PRO A 249 -9.67 1.83 22.86
C PRO A 249 -10.16 1.46 24.26
N PRO A 250 -10.88 2.37 24.94
CA PRO A 250 -11.43 2.12 26.26
C PRO A 250 -12.26 0.85 26.32
N GLY A 251 -12.05 0.03 27.34
CA GLY A 251 -12.76 -1.25 27.53
C GLY A 251 -12.34 -2.39 26.60
N SER A 252 -11.43 -2.17 25.66
CA SER A 252 -10.91 -3.24 24.80
C SER A 252 -9.68 -3.90 25.42
N PRO A 253 -9.59 -5.24 25.42
CA PRO A 253 -8.38 -5.94 25.86
C PRO A 253 -7.27 -5.96 24.78
N MET A 254 -7.56 -5.56 23.53
CA MET A 254 -6.67 -5.75 22.40
C MET A 254 -6.33 -4.44 21.70
N PHE A 255 -5.11 -4.39 21.16
CA PHE A 255 -4.69 -3.34 20.23
C PHE A 255 -5.26 -3.61 18.83
N VAL A 256 -5.79 -2.57 18.20
CA VAL A 256 -6.25 -2.58 16.80
C VAL A 256 -5.41 -1.60 15.98
N VAL A 257 -5.15 -1.94 14.72
CA VAL A 257 -4.43 -1.06 13.82
C VAL A 257 -5.36 0.10 13.42
N VAL A 258 -4.93 1.33 13.68
CA VAL A 258 -5.68 2.56 13.32
C VAL A 258 -5.13 3.23 12.08
N LEU A 259 -3.82 3.14 11.84
CA LEU A 259 -3.16 3.55 10.62
C LEU A 259 -2.07 2.51 10.29
N ALA A 260 -2.04 2.05 9.06
CA ALA A 260 -1.05 1.08 8.60
C ALA A 260 -0.25 1.65 7.43
N ASP A 261 1.05 1.37 7.44
CA ASP A 261 1.98 1.67 6.35
C ASP A 261 1.92 3.13 5.85
N THR A 262 1.90 4.08 6.78
CA THR A 262 1.89 5.52 6.49
C THR A 262 3.30 6.13 6.67
N ALA A 263 3.63 7.14 5.86
CA ALA A 263 4.82 7.96 6.06
C ALA A 263 4.61 9.10 7.09
N ASP A 264 3.37 9.26 7.59
CA ASP A 264 3.03 10.34 8.50
C ASP A 264 3.62 10.09 9.89
N THR A 265 4.43 11.02 10.33
CA THR A 265 5.02 11.05 11.68
C THR A 265 4.15 11.82 12.68
N HIS A 266 3.19 12.59 12.20
CA HIS A 266 2.19 13.30 13.00
C HIS A 266 0.82 12.66 12.80
N VAL A 267 0.20 12.21 13.87
CA VAL A 267 -1.08 11.49 13.85
C VAL A 267 -2.15 12.31 14.56
N THR A 268 -3.32 12.44 13.90
CA THR A 268 -4.52 13.02 14.49
C THR A 268 -5.68 12.04 14.35
N LEU A 269 -6.17 11.53 15.47
CA LEU A 269 -7.31 10.60 15.53
C LEU A 269 -8.54 11.35 16.05
N ARG A 270 -9.56 11.48 15.19
CA ARG A 270 -10.79 12.22 15.45
C ARG A 270 -11.89 11.33 16.01
N GLY A 271 -12.84 11.97 16.73
CA GLY A 271 -14.06 11.29 17.18
C GLY A 271 -13.78 10.15 18.17
N GLN A 272 -12.82 10.35 19.07
CA GLN A 272 -12.44 9.34 20.02
C GLN A 272 -13.47 9.21 21.16
N ALA A 273 -13.69 7.98 21.62
CA ALA A 273 -14.58 7.68 22.74
C ALA A 273 -14.01 8.27 24.05
N LEU A 274 -14.89 8.55 25.03
CA LEU A 274 -14.44 8.95 26.36
C LEU A 274 -13.76 7.77 27.07
N GLY A 275 -12.68 8.07 27.81
CA GLY A 275 -11.95 7.08 28.60
C GLY A 275 -10.49 6.96 28.20
N ASP A 276 -9.85 5.91 28.71
CA ASP A 276 -8.41 5.68 28.55
C ASP A 276 -8.10 5.00 27.22
N HIS A 277 -7.27 5.65 26.44
CA HIS A 277 -6.72 5.12 25.18
C HIS A 277 -5.23 4.82 25.35
N ARG A 278 -4.81 3.67 24.87
CA ARG A 278 -3.39 3.30 24.84
C ARG A 278 -2.91 3.17 23.41
N PHE A 279 -1.68 3.58 23.17
CA PHE A 279 -1.08 3.58 21.85
C PHE A 279 0.25 2.84 21.81
N ARG A 280 0.51 2.22 20.68
CA ARG A 280 1.81 1.71 20.26
C ARG A 280 2.08 2.09 18.81
N ALA A 281 3.34 2.22 18.46
CA ALA A 281 3.78 2.45 17.09
C ALA A 281 4.89 1.47 16.71
N MET A 282 4.98 1.14 15.45
CA MET A 282 6.07 0.37 14.86
C MET A 282 6.54 1.09 13.61
N GLY A 283 7.85 1.32 13.52
CA GLY A 283 8.47 1.81 12.29
C GLY A 283 8.84 0.66 11.37
N SER A 284 8.85 0.90 10.07
CA SER A 284 9.32 -0.04 9.06
C SER A 284 10.10 0.67 7.96
N ASN A 285 10.96 -0.08 7.28
CA ASN A 285 11.62 0.32 6.06
C ASN A 285 11.69 -0.89 5.09
N PRO A 286 12.20 -0.76 3.87
CA PRO A 286 12.34 -1.89 2.94
C PRO A 286 13.15 -3.08 3.47
N ASN A 287 13.91 -2.90 4.56
CA ASN A 287 14.74 -3.95 5.17
C ASN A 287 14.01 -4.67 6.33
N GLY A 288 12.82 -4.22 6.72
CA GLY A 288 12.00 -4.86 7.73
C GLY A 288 11.37 -3.90 8.73
N GLN A 289 10.74 -4.50 9.74
CA GLN A 289 10.03 -3.80 10.81
C GLN A 289 10.91 -3.72 12.05
N GLY A 290 10.92 -2.54 12.68
CA GLY A 290 11.59 -2.30 13.95
C GLY A 290 10.77 -2.76 15.16
N PRO A 291 11.37 -2.69 16.36
CA PRO A 291 10.66 -2.96 17.61
C PRO A 291 9.49 -1.99 17.81
N ALA A 292 8.41 -2.50 18.43
CA ALA A 292 7.28 -1.66 18.83
C ALA A 292 7.71 -0.66 19.91
N SER A 293 7.06 0.50 19.92
CA SER A 293 7.22 1.50 20.98
C SER A 293 6.76 0.94 22.34
N GLU A 294 7.15 1.60 23.39
CA GLU A 294 6.45 1.48 24.66
C GLU A 294 4.99 1.89 24.52
N VAL A 295 4.16 1.39 25.45
CA VAL A 295 2.74 1.78 25.50
C VAL A 295 2.64 3.15 26.13
N VAL A 296 2.04 4.10 25.41
CA VAL A 296 1.67 5.40 25.96
C VAL A 296 0.15 5.47 26.17
N GLN A 297 -0.30 6.23 27.17
CA GLN A 297 -1.71 6.33 27.52
C GLN A 297 -2.15 7.78 27.58
N VAL A 298 -3.39 8.04 27.14
CA VAL A 298 -4.06 9.34 27.30
C VAL A 298 -5.54 9.12 27.59
N THR A 299 -6.13 10.00 28.40
CA THR A 299 -7.54 9.95 28.77
C THR A 299 -8.32 11.04 28.03
N VAL A 300 -9.36 10.64 27.28
CA VAL A 300 -10.32 11.56 26.66
C VAL A 300 -11.45 11.82 27.66
N THR A 301 -11.61 13.08 28.08
CA THR A 301 -12.68 13.51 28.99
C THR A 301 -13.75 14.32 28.25
N ALA A 302 -14.98 14.31 28.74
CA ALA A 302 -16.02 15.17 28.19
C ALA A 302 -15.59 16.64 28.27
N VAL A 303 -15.72 17.35 27.15
CA VAL A 303 -15.55 18.82 27.17
C VAL A 303 -16.73 19.39 27.96
N ALA A 304 -16.46 20.00 29.11
CA ALA A 304 -17.49 20.74 29.82
C ALA A 304 -17.92 21.89 28.89
N ASN A 305 -19.19 21.86 28.44
CA ASN A 305 -19.78 23.00 27.77
C ASN A 305 -19.84 24.15 28.76
N ALA A 306 -19.02 25.18 28.50
CA ALA A 306 -19.06 26.45 29.26
C ALA A 306 -20.16 27.35 28.68
#